data_1a2095701a87fdfa7d73e84b15c44ab9
#
_entry.id   1a2095701a87fdfa7d73e84b15c44ab9
#
_cell.length_a   1.000
_cell.length_b   1.000
_cell.length_c   1.000
_cell.angle_alpha   90.00
_cell.angle_beta   90.00
_cell.angle_gamma   90.00
#
_symmetry.space_group_name_H-M   'P 1'
#
loop_
_entity.id
_entity.type
_entity.pdbx_description
1 polymer ?
#
loop_
_entity_poly.entity_id
_entity_poly.type
_entity_poly.pdbx_seq_one_letter_code
_entity_poly.pdbx_strand_id
1 'polypeptide(L)'
;DIDKAIKIVRETESESEVVPNLMIGFGIDEIQAEYVAEIKLRHLNREYILKRIKDIEQLENEIVELEDILSSKNKMKKIIIKELEEVTKKYDNGRKSEILYSVDESVEEETVEIPDYPVTLFITEHGYFKKIKTANLRMSGEQKIKEGDTLLPEIECSNKDELLFFTNQCQVYKAKVDDFADTKASVLGEYVPGKLEMAEDEQVVYTAVISDYMGYMIFVFENGKLAKVDMASYATKTNRKKLINAYSNKSPLAQAIYIKEDTELVICSSSGRMLLVNTGAILPKTTKDTQGISAMKLKKTHKVVSLHIYQEGEFEK
;
A
#
# COMPACT_ATOMS: atom_id res chain seq x y z
N ASP A 1 27.21 -52.22 3.20
CA ASP A 1 27.58 -53.63 3.17
C ASP A 1 27.27 -54.20 1.78
N ILE A 2 28.28 -54.12 0.87
CA ILE A 2 28.14 -54.49 -0.54
C ILE A 2 27.85 -55.97 -0.69
N ASP A 3 28.55 -56.81 0.09
CA ASP A 3 28.41 -58.26 0.01
C ASP A 3 26.98 -58.70 0.38
N LYS A 4 26.38 -58.05 1.34
CA LYS A 4 24.97 -58.27 1.73
C LYS A 4 24.01 -57.88 0.60
N ALA A 5 24.24 -56.76 -0.07
CA ALA A 5 23.40 -56.34 -1.22
C ALA A 5 23.50 -57.35 -2.36
N ILE A 6 24.73 -57.77 -2.74
CA ILE A 6 24.95 -58.75 -3.78
C ILE A 6 24.32 -60.10 -3.43
N LYS A 7 24.38 -60.50 -2.16
CA LYS A 7 23.76 -61.74 -1.69
C LYS A 7 22.25 -61.69 -1.83
N ILE A 8 21.60 -60.61 -1.38
CA ILE A 8 20.15 -60.44 -1.50
C ILE A 8 19.71 -60.48 -2.96
N VAL A 9 20.38 -59.75 -3.85
CA VAL A 9 20.07 -59.73 -5.29
C VAL A 9 20.23 -61.12 -5.92
N ARG A 10 21.27 -61.88 -5.55
CA ARG A 10 21.51 -63.23 -6.11
C ARG A 10 20.57 -64.31 -5.58
N GLU A 11 20.06 -64.17 -4.36
CA GLU A 11 19.14 -65.11 -3.73
C GLU A 11 17.68 -64.82 -4.07
N THR A 12 17.38 -63.67 -4.68
CA THR A 12 16.03 -63.30 -5.13
C THR A 12 15.69 -63.98 -6.44
N GLU A 13 14.57 -64.68 -6.50
CA GLU A 13 14.14 -65.48 -7.69
C GLU A 13 13.53 -64.60 -8.79
N SER A 14 12.80 -63.54 -8.41
CA SER A 14 12.11 -62.66 -9.35
C SER A 14 12.72 -61.24 -9.32
N GLU A 15 12.91 -60.67 -10.52
CA GLU A 15 13.39 -59.29 -10.69
C GLU A 15 12.52 -58.26 -9.95
N SER A 16 11.20 -58.46 -9.93
CA SER A 16 10.25 -57.59 -9.25
C SER A 16 10.36 -57.58 -7.72
N GLU A 17 11.01 -58.61 -7.13
CA GLU A 17 11.19 -58.76 -5.69
C GLU A 17 12.55 -58.24 -5.22
N VAL A 18 13.43 -57.83 -6.11
CA VAL A 18 14.77 -57.34 -5.78
C VAL A 18 14.68 -56.07 -4.91
N VAL A 19 13.89 -55.09 -5.31
CA VAL A 19 13.72 -53.85 -4.58
C VAL A 19 13.06 -54.06 -3.21
N PRO A 20 11.91 -54.79 -3.10
CA PRO A 20 11.34 -55.14 -1.81
C PRO A 20 12.28 -55.88 -0.87
N ASN A 21 13.07 -56.83 -1.39
CA ASN A 21 14.02 -57.59 -0.56
C ASN A 21 15.21 -56.73 -0.09
N LEU A 22 15.66 -55.78 -0.89
CA LEU A 22 16.65 -54.79 -0.46
C LEU A 22 16.09 -53.84 0.60
N MET A 23 14.85 -53.39 0.45
CA MET A 23 14.18 -52.59 1.48
C MET A 23 14.14 -53.30 2.82
N ILE A 24 13.70 -54.56 2.85
CA ILE A 24 13.62 -55.36 4.07
C ILE A 24 15.02 -55.64 4.64
N GLY A 25 15.97 -56.02 3.75
CA GLY A 25 17.31 -56.41 4.15
C GLY A 25 18.13 -55.27 4.77
N PHE A 26 17.93 -54.02 4.33
CA PHE A 26 18.67 -52.83 4.79
C PHE A 26 17.84 -51.84 5.63
N GLY A 27 16.52 -52.01 5.67
CA GLY A 27 15.64 -51.05 6.35
C GLY A 27 15.62 -49.67 5.66
N ILE A 28 15.68 -49.65 4.33
CA ILE A 28 15.70 -48.45 3.49
C ILE A 28 14.39 -48.31 2.73
N ASP A 29 14.11 -47.09 2.24
CA ASP A 29 12.95 -46.83 1.41
C ASP A 29 13.10 -47.34 -0.03
N GLU A 30 12.01 -47.32 -0.81
CA GLU A 30 11.94 -47.80 -2.19
C GLU A 30 12.95 -47.09 -3.10
N ILE A 31 13.03 -45.75 -2.99
CA ILE A 31 13.95 -44.95 -3.82
C ILE A 31 15.41 -45.30 -3.55
N GLN A 32 15.75 -45.51 -2.29
CA GLN A 32 17.10 -45.95 -1.88
C GLN A 32 17.38 -47.36 -2.32
N ALA A 33 16.42 -48.27 -2.27
CA ALA A 33 16.55 -49.65 -2.69
C ALA A 33 16.74 -49.77 -4.23
N GLU A 34 15.95 -49.01 -5.00
CA GLU A 34 16.16 -48.90 -6.46
C GLU A 34 17.56 -48.39 -6.79
N TYR A 35 18.03 -47.35 -6.11
CA TYR A 35 19.37 -46.84 -6.33
C TYR A 35 20.44 -47.88 -6.05
N VAL A 36 20.28 -48.69 -4.99
CA VAL A 36 21.22 -49.78 -4.66
C VAL A 36 21.20 -50.88 -5.73
N ALA A 37 20.00 -51.24 -6.24
CA ALA A 37 19.84 -52.24 -7.31
C ALA A 37 20.52 -51.82 -8.63
N GLU A 38 20.48 -50.52 -8.92
CA GLU A 38 21.05 -49.96 -10.17
C GLU A 38 22.53 -49.60 -10.08
N ILE A 39 23.20 -49.80 -8.94
CA ILE A 39 24.63 -49.48 -8.80
C ILE A 39 25.47 -50.34 -9.78
N LYS A 40 26.16 -49.67 -10.68
CA LYS A 40 27.08 -50.32 -11.61
C LYS A 40 28.28 -50.86 -10.85
N LEU A 41 28.69 -52.10 -11.14
CA LEU A 41 29.87 -52.77 -10.50
C LEU A 41 31.13 -51.91 -10.51
N ARG A 42 31.33 -51.10 -11.56
CA ARG A 42 32.50 -50.19 -11.67
C ARG A 42 32.47 -49.08 -10.58
N HIS A 43 31.31 -48.77 -10.01
CA HIS A 43 31.17 -47.77 -8.97
C HIS A 43 31.45 -48.31 -7.57
N LEU A 44 31.70 -49.62 -7.43
CA LEU A 44 32.03 -50.27 -6.16
C LEU A 44 33.54 -50.21 -5.85
N ASN A 45 34.34 -49.54 -6.72
CA ASN A 45 35.77 -49.38 -6.45
C ASN A 45 35.98 -48.33 -5.32
N ARG A 46 37.14 -48.52 -4.63
CA ARG A 46 37.49 -47.69 -3.45
C ARG A 46 37.56 -46.19 -3.77
N GLU A 47 38.09 -45.85 -4.96
CA GLU A 47 38.24 -44.46 -5.36
C GLU A 47 36.89 -43.76 -5.53
N TYR A 48 35.95 -44.40 -6.20
CA TYR A 48 34.59 -43.87 -6.40
C TYR A 48 33.86 -43.71 -5.06
N ILE A 49 33.95 -44.68 -4.15
CA ILE A 49 33.32 -44.61 -2.83
C ILE A 49 33.91 -43.46 -2.03
N LEU A 50 35.23 -43.31 -1.96
CA LEU A 50 35.88 -42.22 -1.26
C LEU A 50 35.51 -40.85 -1.83
N LYS A 51 35.39 -40.76 -3.16
CA LYS A 51 34.92 -39.52 -3.79
C LYS A 51 33.50 -39.18 -3.38
N ARG A 52 32.60 -40.16 -3.37
CA ARG A 52 31.20 -39.95 -2.95
C ARG A 52 31.07 -39.57 -1.46
N ILE A 53 31.86 -40.16 -0.59
CA ILE A 53 31.91 -39.78 0.82
C ILE A 53 32.32 -38.30 0.94
N LYS A 54 33.36 -37.91 0.20
CA LYS A 54 33.81 -36.51 0.19
C LYS A 54 32.74 -35.54 -0.35
N ASP A 55 32.04 -35.95 -1.43
CA ASP A 55 30.94 -35.17 -1.99
C ASP A 55 29.79 -34.96 -0.92
N ILE A 56 29.49 -36.02 -0.17
CA ILE A 56 28.47 -35.95 0.91
C ILE A 56 28.94 -35.00 2.02
N GLU A 57 30.17 -35.13 2.50
CA GLU A 57 30.72 -34.22 3.51
C GLU A 57 30.68 -32.73 3.07
N GLN A 58 30.95 -32.50 1.77
CA GLN A 58 30.83 -31.14 1.23
C GLN A 58 29.40 -30.63 1.23
N LEU A 59 28.42 -31.44 0.84
CA LEU A 59 27.02 -31.09 0.86
C LEU A 59 26.49 -30.86 2.26
N GLU A 60 26.90 -31.70 3.23
CA GLU A 60 26.53 -31.51 4.64
C GLU A 60 27.05 -30.16 5.19
N ASN A 61 28.32 -29.84 4.88
CA ASN A 61 28.89 -28.53 5.26
C ASN A 61 28.15 -27.35 4.60
N GLU A 62 27.80 -27.50 3.32
CA GLU A 62 27.02 -26.45 2.61
C GLU A 62 25.63 -26.27 3.20
N ILE A 63 24.95 -27.35 3.59
CA ILE A 63 23.65 -27.28 4.28
C ILE A 63 23.79 -26.53 5.60
N VAL A 64 24.79 -26.84 6.41
CA VAL A 64 25.05 -26.16 7.69
C VAL A 64 25.30 -24.66 7.48
N GLU A 65 26.09 -24.30 6.46
CA GLU A 65 26.35 -22.89 6.13
C GLU A 65 25.06 -22.17 5.70
N LEU A 66 24.24 -22.80 4.86
CA LEU A 66 22.98 -22.23 4.39
C LEU A 66 21.96 -22.08 5.52
N GLU A 67 21.84 -23.07 6.41
CA GLU A 67 20.98 -22.98 7.60
C GLU A 67 21.42 -21.86 8.54
N ASP A 68 22.73 -21.70 8.75
CA ASP A 68 23.29 -20.61 9.55
C ASP A 68 23.00 -19.22 8.92
N ILE A 69 23.04 -19.10 7.60
CA ILE A 69 22.64 -17.89 6.89
C ILE A 69 21.14 -17.61 7.10
N LEU A 70 20.29 -18.63 6.92
CA LEU A 70 18.83 -18.51 7.07
C LEU A 70 18.43 -18.18 8.52
N SER A 71 19.16 -18.66 9.51
CA SER A 71 18.90 -18.38 10.92
C SER A 71 19.16 -16.92 11.30
N SER A 72 19.95 -16.18 10.52
CA SER A 72 20.40 -14.83 10.87
C SER A 72 20.06 -13.80 9.82
N LYS A 73 19.07 -12.92 10.13
CA LYS A 73 18.73 -11.76 9.28
C LYS A 73 19.93 -10.87 8.96
N ASN A 74 20.91 -10.78 9.87
CA ASN A 74 22.11 -9.98 9.65
C ASN A 74 23.04 -10.60 8.61
N LYS A 75 23.14 -11.95 8.56
CA LYS A 75 23.93 -12.64 7.55
C LYS A 75 23.30 -12.51 6.18
N MET A 76 21.99 -12.69 6.07
CA MET A 76 21.25 -12.45 4.81
C MET A 76 21.45 -11.02 4.30
N LYS A 77 21.35 -10.01 5.17
CA LYS A 77 21.60 -8.60 4.80
C LYS A 77 23.00 -8.38 4.28
N LYS A 78 24.02 -8.99 4.90
CA LYS A 78 25.42 -8.89 4.43
C LYS A 78 25.62 -9.46 3.04
N ILE A 79 24.97 -10.58 2.73
CA ILE A 79 25.03 -11.19 1.39
C ILE A 79 24.42 -10.24 0.36
N ILE A 80 23.20 -9.73 0.64
CA ILE A 80 22.52 -8.78 -0.25
C ILE A 80 23.38 -7.52 -0.47
N ILE A 81 23.97 -6.97 0.60
CA ILE A 81 24.84 -5.81 0.49
C ILE A 81 26.04 -6.11 -0.42
N LYS A 82 26.69 -7.26 -0.24
CA LYS A 82 27.83 -7.68 -1.06
C LYS A 82 27.47 -7.80 -2.54
N GLU A 83 26.33 -8.43 -2.84
CA GLU A 83 25.84 -8.55 -4.22
C GLU A 83 25.52 -7.19 -4.83
N LEU A 84 24.89 -6.29 -4.07
CA LEU A 84 24.63 -4.92 -4.52
C LEU A 84 25.93 -4.12 -4.76
N GLU A 85 26.94 -4.30 -3.91
CA GLU A 85 28.25 -3.66 -4.10
C GLU A 85 28.94 -4.17 -5.39
N GLU A 86 28.84 -5.46 -5.70
CA GLU A 86 29.37 -6.02 -6.94
C GLU A 86 28.66 -5.46 -8.17
N VAL A 87 27.31 -5.35 -8.11
CA VAL A 87 26.51 -4.72 -9.17
C VAL A 87 26.89 -3.27 -9.33
N THR A 88 27.02 -2.54 -8.22
CA THR A 88 27.44 -1.14 -8.24
C THR A 88 28.81 -0.98 -8.90
N LYS A 89 29.81 -1.77 -8.50
CA LYS A 89 31.15 -1.73 -9.12
C LYS A 89 31.13 -1.98 -10.64
N LYS A 90 30.20 -2.84 -11.09
CA LYS A 90 30.12 -3.22 -12.50
C LYS A 90 29.37 -2.21 -13.36
N TYR A 91 28.34 -1.55 -12.79
CA TYR A 91 27.40 -0.74 -13.54
C TYR A 91 27.34 0.73 -13.10
N ASP A 92 28.09 1.11 -12.06
CA ASP A 92 28.16 2.52 -11.64
C ASP A 92 28.83 3.36 -12.71
N ASN A 93 28.06 4.24 -13.30
CA ASN A 93 28.54 5.22 -14.27
C ASN A 93 28.87 6.59 -13.62
N GLY A 94 28.89 6.64 -12.29
CA GLY A 94 29.03 7.88 -11.54
C GLY A 94 27.79 8.77 -11.58
N ARG A 95 27.82 9.82 -10.81
CA ARG A 95 26.73 10.80 -10.78
C ARG A 95 26.74 11.64 -12.05
N LYS A 96 25.59 11.64 -12.76
CA LYS A 96 25.39 12.48 -13.97
C LYS A 96 24.90 13.88 -13.64
N SER A 97 24.34 14.10 -12.44
CA SER A 97 23.82 15.39 -11.97
C SER A 97 24.78 16.02 -10.99
N GLU A 98 24.99 17.32 -11.09
CA GLU A 98 25.78 18.12 -10.17
C GLU A 98 25.06 18.26 -8.81
N ILE A 99 25.81 18.28 -7.71
CA ILE A 99 25.25 18.57 -6.40
C ILE A 99 25.41 20.07 -6.16
N LEU A 100 24.30 20.78 -6.14
CA LEU A 100 24.27 22.18 -5.75
C LEU A 100 24.17 22.26 -4.21
N TYR A 101 25.21 22.79 -3.57
CA TYR A 101 25.26 22.94 -2.10
C TYR A 101 24.62 24.24 -1.60
N SER A 102 24.37 25.19 -2.49
CA SER A 102 23.58 26.39 -2.25
C SER A 102 22.64 26.59 -3.41
N VAL A 103 21.35 26.73 -3.12
CA VAL A 103 20.41 27.30 -4.06
C VAL A 103 20.55 28.80 -3.88
N ASP A 104 21.10 29.50 -4.86
CA ASP A 104 20.95 30.95 -4.91
C ASP A 104 19.45 31.24 -4.96
N GLU A 105 18.91 31.85 -3.89
CA GLU A 105 17.50 32.25 -3.79
C GLU A 105 17.09 33.26 -4.89
N SER A 106 18.02 33.62 -5.80
CA SER A 106 17.81 34.51 -6.93
C SER A 106 17.43 33.80 -8.25
N VAL A 107 17.37 32.48 -8.30
CA VAL A 107 16.67 31.80 -9.39
C VAL A 107 15.18 32.00 -9.11
N GLU A 108 14.62 33.08 -9.68
CA GLU A 108 13.19 33.16 -9.91
C GLU A 108 12.80 31.80 -10.51
N GLU A 109 12.04 30.98 -9.74
CA GLU A 109 11.36 29.84 -10.34
C GLU A 109 10.63 30.44 -11.54
N GLU A 110 11.06 30.09 -12.76
CA GLU A 110 10.21 30.31 -13.92
C GLU A 110 8.89 29.65 -13.52
N THR A 111 7.95 30.47 -13.12
CA THR A 111 6.58 30.04 -12.83
C THR A 111 6.04 29.55 -14.16
N VAL A 112 6.21 28.26 -14.42
CA VAL A 112 5.51 27.61 -15.53
C VAL A 112 4.05 27.90 -15.23
N GLU A 113 3.45 28.81 -16.01
CA GLU A 113 2.04 29.17 -15.84
C GLU A 113 1.24 27.89 -16.04
N ILE A 114 0.69 27.37 -14.92
CA ILE A 114 -0.19 26.21 -14.97
C ILE A 114 -1.41 26.63 -15.79
N PRO A 115 -1.71 25.95 -16.91
CA PRO A 115 -2.84 26.30 -17.76
C PRO A 115 -4.15 26.11 -16.97
N ASP A 116 -5.01 27.13 -17.02
CA ASP A 116 -6.30 27.14 -16.36
C ASP A 116 -7.38 26.59 -17.30
N TYR A 117 -7.93 25.43 -16.97
CA TYR A 117 -9.05 24.81 -17.69
C TYR A 117 -9.88 23.94 -16.75
N PRO A 118 -11.19 23.81 -17.03
CA PRO A 118 -12.07 23.00 -16.19
C PRO A 118 -11.82 21.52 -16.44
N VAL A 119 -11.78 20.78 -15.34
CA VAL A 119 -11.60 19.31 -15.31
C VAL A 119 -12.62 18.67 -14.40
N THR A 120 -12.94 17.41 -14.69
CA THR A 120 -13.73 16.55 -13.81
C THR A 120 -12.84 15.45 -13.30
N LEU A 121 -12.84 15.27 -11.97
CA LEU A 121 -12.07 14.27 -11.26
C LEU A 121 -12.95 13.06 -10.94
N PHE A 122 -12.42 11.89 -11.19
CA PHE A 122 -13.01 10.61 -10.84
C PHE A 122 -12.08 9.88 -9.88
N ILE A 123 -12.57 9.60 -8.69
CA ILE A 123 -11.83 8.95 -7.62
C ILE A 123 -12.56 7.66 -7.28
N THR A 124 -11.84 6.58 -7.01
CA THR A 124 -12.42 5.32 -6.58
C THR A 124 -12.07 5.03 -5.13
N GLU A 125 -12.85 4.16 -4.47
CA GLU A 125 -12.63 3.73 -3.08
C GLU A 125 -11.24 3.07 -2.90
N HIS A 126 -10.75 2.36 -3.94
CA HIS A 126 -9.42 1.74 -3.90
C HIS A 126 -8.28 2.71 -4.22
N GLY A 127 -8.56 4.01 -4.39
CA GLY A 127 -7.53 5.05 -4.56
C GLY A 127 -7.04 5.25 -6.00
N TYR A 128 -7.81 4.88 -7.01
CA TYR A 128 -7.53 5.27 -8.39
C TYR A 128 -8.10 6.66 -8.66
N PHE A 129 -7.35 7.45 -9.40
CA PHE A 129 -7.65 8.84 -9.70
C PHE A 129 -7.55 9.10 -11.20
N LYS A 130 -8.56 9.76 -11.76
CA LYS A 130 -8.58 10.22 -13.16
C LYS A 130 -8.92 11.68 -13.22
N LYS A 131 -8.19 12.40 -14.07
CA LYS A 131 -8.48 13.78 -14.46
C LYS A 131 -8.90 13.79 -15.93
N ILE A 132 -10.11 14.26 -16.21
CA ILE A 132 -10.66 14.36 -17.57
C ILE A 132 -11.08 15.81 -17.82
N LYS A 133 -10.64 16.39 -18.93
CA LYS A 133 -11.14 17.72 -19.34
C LYS A 133 -12.64 17.68 -19.51
N THR A 134 -13.36 18.60 -18.87
CA THR A 134 -14.83 18.64 -18.89
C THR A 134 -15.38 18.72 -20.32
N ALA A 135 -14.65 19.38 -21.24
CA ALA A 135 -15.01 19.41 -22.67
C ALA A 135 -15.00 18.02 -23.33
N ASN A 136 -14.13 17.11 -22.87
CA ASN A 136 -14.02 15.76 -23.43
C ASN A 136 -15.01 14.78 -22.79
N LEU A 137 -15.58 15.12 -21.63
CA LEU A 137 -16.48 14.25 -20.89
C LEU A 137 -17.78 13.96 -21.64
N ARG A 138 -18.29 14.96 -22.39
CA ARG A 138 -19.53 14.84 -23.17
C ARG A 138 -19.50 13.74 -24.24
N MET A 139 -18.30 13.33 -24.66
CA MET A 139 -18.08 12.30 -25.69
C MET A 139 -17.55 10.99 -25.11
N SER A 140 -17.37 10.90 -23.78
CA SER A 140 -16.83 9.71 -23.12
C SER A 140 -17.96 8.77 -22.66
N GLY A 141 -17.74 7.45 -22.85
CA GLY A 141 -18.61 6.41 -22.31
C GLY A 141 -18.42 6.23 -20.80
N GLU A 142 -18.90 5.11 -20.29
CA GLU A 142 -18.75 4.73 -18.88
C GLU A 142 -17.28 4.73 -18.42
N GLN A 143 -17.08 5.10 -17.15
CA GLN A 143 -15.76 5.11 -16.53
C GLN A 143 -15.26 3.70 -16.29
N LYS A 144 -14.11 3.33 -16.89
CA LYS A 144 -13.46 2.07 -16.57
C LYS A 144 -12.93 2.12 -15.14
N ILE A 145 -13.39 1.22 -14.30
CA ILE A 145 -12.90 1.02 -12.93
C ILE A 145 -12.33 -0.39 -12.78
N LYS A 146 -11.58 -0.64 -11.72
CA LYS A 146 -11.07 -1.98 -11.39
C LYS A 146 -12.24 -2.85 -10.93
N GLU A 147 -12.17 -4.15 -11.21
CA GLU A 147 -13.17 -5.11 -10.74
C GLU A 147 -13.26 -5.10 -9.20
N GLY A 148 -14.49 -4.96 -8.69
CA GLY A 148 -14.74 -4.86 -7.24
C GLY A 148 -14.47 -3.49 -6.62
N ASP A 149 -14.16 -2.46 -7.42
CA ASP A 149 -13.97 -1.07 -6.95
C ASP A 149 -15.26 -0.26 -7.14
N THR A 150 -15.40 0.84 -6.41
CA THR A 150 -16.56 1.74 -6.45
C THR A 150 -16.12 3.15 -6.80
N LEU A 151 -16.84 3.80 -7.71
CA LEU A 151 -16.60 5.18 -8.06
C LEU A 151 -17.25 6.09 -7.00
N LEU A 152 -16.46 7.01 -6.46
CA LEU A 152 -16.96 8.09 -5.61
C LEU A 152 -17.63 9.17 -6.44
N PRO A 153 -18.43 10.09 -5.84
CA PRO A 153 -19.01 11.19 -6.57
C PRO A 153 -17.95 11.99 -7.33
N GLU A 154 -18.25 12.32 -8.57
CA GLU A 154 -17.40 13.13 -9.42
C GLU A 154 -17.28 14.58 -8.89
N ILE A 155 -16.10 15.17 -9.08
CA ILE A 155 -15.79 16.51 -8.59
C ILE A 155 -15.35 17.38 -9.79
N GLU A 156 -16.08 18.46 -10.01
CA GLU A 156 -15.69 19.47 -11.00
C GLU A 156 -14.77 20.51 -10.35
N CYS A 157 -13.65 20.83 -11.01
CA CYS A 157 -12.67 21.78 -10.50
C CYS A 157 -11.82 22.39 -11.62
N SER A 158 -10.90 23.28 -11.26
CA SER A 158 -9.87 23.80 -12.18
C SER A 158 -8.60 22.94 -12.12
N ASN A 159 -7.88 22.87 -13.26
CA ASN A 159 -6.55 22.30 -13.31
C ASN A 159 -5.54 22.97 -12.35
N LYS A 160 -5.81 24.22 -11.93
CA LYS A 160 -4.98 24.97 -10.97
C LYS A 160 -5.26 24.64 -9.50
N ASP A 161 -6.35 23.92 -9.20
CA ASP A 161 -6.76 23.62 -7.84
C ASP A 161 -5.78 22.67 -7.14
N GLU A 162 -5.80 22.68 -5.82
CA GLU A 162 -5.01 21.79 -4.99
C GLU A 162 -5.86 20.63 -4.45
N LEU A 163 -5.20 19.50 -4.26
CA LEU A 163 -5.76 18.26 -3.72
C LEU A 163 -5.18 17.97 -2.35
N LEU A 164 -6.06 17.70 -1.39
CA LEU A 164 -5.70 17.25 -0.06
C LEU A 164 -6.24 15.85 0.15
N PHE A 165 -5.35 14.85 0.17
CA PHE A 165 -5.69 13.45 0.39
C PHE A 165 -5.50 13.11 1.87
N PHE A 166 -6.59 13.01 2.62
CA PHE A 166 -6.58 12.58 4.02
C PHE A 166 -6.53 11.06 4.10
N THR A 167 -5.70 10.52 4.99
CA THR A 167 -5.47 9.08 5.09
C THR A 167 -5.91 8.52 6.44
N ASN A 168 -6.14 7.22 6.50
CA ASN A 168 -6.49 6.49 7.73
C ASN A 168 -5.42 6.56 8.83
N GLN A 169 -4.19 6.99 8.49
CA GLN A 169 -3.10 7.21 9.46
C GLN A 169 -3.04 8.66 9.99
N CYS A 170 -4.14 9.41 9.91
CA CYS A 170 -4.23 10.80 10.37
C CYS A 170 -3.21 11.73 9.69
N GLN A 171 -2.92 11.47 8.43
CA GLN A 171 -2.01 12.26 7.62
C GLN A 171 -2.79 12.91 6.48
N VAL A 172 -2.22 13.97 5.89
CA VAL A 172 -2.74 14.56 4.66
C VAL A 172 -1.60 14.78 3.67
N TYR A 173 -1.80 14.32 2.47
CA TYR A 173 -0.91 14.53 1.33
C TYR A 173 -1.46 15.65 0.46
N LYS A 174 -0.58 16.54 0.02
CA LYS A 174 -0.88 17.68 -0.83
C LYS A 174 -0.35 17.43 -2.22
N ALA A 175 -1.18 17.68 -3.22
CA ALA A 175 -0.80 17.64 -4.63
C ALA A 175 -1.58 18.73 -5.39
N LYS A 176 -1.11 19.10 -6.57
CA LYS A 176 -1.88 19.95 -7.49
C LYS A 176 -2.66 19.05 -8.46
N VAL A 177 -3.79 19.52 -8.91
CA VAL A 177 -4.54 18.83 -9.97
C VAL A 177 -3.68 18.66 -11.23
N ASP A 178 -2.80 19.62 -11.51
CA ASP A 178 -1.85 19.58 -12.62
C ASP A 178 -0.78 18.50 -12.51
N ASP A 179 -0.47 18.02 -11.30
CA ASP A 179 0.48 16.91 -11.06
C ASP A 179 -0.02 15.58 -11.67
N PHE A 180 -1.31 15.49 -11.98
CA PHE A 180 -1.95 14.32 -12.58
C PHE A 180 -2.17 14.52 -14.06
N ALA A 181 -1.83 13.51 -14.85
CA ALA A 181 -2.01 13.57 -16.30
C ALA A 181 -3.49 13.59 -16.73
N ASP A 182 -3.81 14.32 -17.78
CA ASP A 182 -5.12 14.22 -18.40
C ASP A 182 -5.35 12.81 -18.97
N THR A 183 -6.47 12.21 -18.64
CA THR A 183 -6.79 10.83 -19.00
C THR A 183 -8.10 10.70 -19.78
N LYS A 184 -8.46 9.47 -20.13
CA LYS A 184 -9.72 9.13 -20.80
C LYS A 184 -10.55 8.21 -19.91
N ALA A 185 -11.86 8.18 -20.11
CA ALA A 185 -12.77 7.28 -19.39
C ALA A 185 -12.37 5.79 -19.47
N SER A 186 -11.78 5.37 -20.60
CA SER A 186 -11.40 3.99 -20.91
C SER A 186 -10.18 3.45 -20.16
N VAL A 187 -9.44 4.29 -19.42
CA VAL A 187 -8.28 3.86 -18.61
C VAL A 187 -8.62 3.79 -17.11
N LEU A 188 -7.83 3.07 -16.33
CA LEU A 188 -8.04 2.97 -14.87
C LEU A 188 -7.66 4.27 -14.13
N GLY A 189 -6.75 5.06 -14.70
CA GLY A 189 -6.19 6.25 -14.03
C GLY A 189 -4.92 5.94 -13.24
N GLU A 190 -4.48 6.93 -12.47
CA GLU A 190 -3.27 6.85 -11.64
C GLU A 190 -3.62 6.32 -10.24
N TYR A 191 -2.76 5.48 -9.67
CA TYR A 191 -2.94 4.97 -8.31
C TYR A 191 -2.32 5.95 -7.32
N VAL A 192 -3.16 6.67 -6.57
CA VAL A 192 -2.77 7.76 -5.67
C VAL A 192 -1.78 7.33 -4.60
N PRO A 193 -1.96 6.20 -3.88
CA PRO A 193 -0.99 5.79 -2.88
C PRO A 193 0.41 5.56 -3.45
N GLY A 194 0.52 4.96 -4.63
CA GLY A 194 1.80 4.77 -5.30
C GLY A 194 2.44 6.06 -5.77
N LYS A 195 1.63 6.99 -6.33
CA LYS A 195 2.12 8.30 -6.83
C LYS A 195 2.61 9.21 -5.71
N LEU A 196 1.95 9.17 -4.56
CA LEU A 196 2.29 10.00 -3.39
C LEU A 196 3.21 9.30 -2.38
N GLU A 197 3.74 8.13 -2.73
CA GLU A 197 4.66 7.34 -1.89
C GLU A 197 4.08 7.10 -0.47
N MET A 198 2.80 6.75 -0.40
CA MET A 198 2.13 6.41 0.85
C MET A 198 2.66 5.10 1.42
N ALA A 199 2.54 4.90 2.74
CA ALA A 199 2.90 3.63 3.37
C ALA A 199 1.98 2.47 2.89
N GLU A 200 2.46 1.23 2.98
CA GLU A 200 1.78 0.04 2.43
C GLU A 200 0.34 -0.15 2.98
N ASP A 201 0.14 0.19 4.26
CA ASP A 201 -1.17 0.10 4.94
C ASP A 201 -1.95 1.43 4.97
N GLU A 202 -1.47 2.45 4.25
CA GLU A 202 -2.08 3.77 4.24
C GLU A 202 -3.09 3.90 3.11
N GLN A 203 -4.32 4.28 3.45
CA GLN A 203 -5.43 4.43 2.51
C GLN A 203 -6.02 5.83 2.58
N VAL A 204 -6.42 6.37 1.44
CA VAL A 204 -7.13 7.63 1.36
C VAL A 204 -8.55 7.43 1.88
N VAL A 205 -8.95 8.22 2.88
CA VAL A 205 -10.30 8.20 3.47
C VAL A 205 -11.16 9.36 3.01
N TYR A 206 -10.53 10.45 2.58
CA TYR A 206 -11.22 11.62 2.04
C TYR A 206 -10.30 12.44 1.15
N THR A 207 -10.83 12.98 0.06
CA THR A 207 -10.13 13.90 -0.84
C THR A 207 -10.87 15.23 -0.87
N ALA A 208 -10.20 16.30 -0.45
CA ALA A 208 -10.70 17.66 -0.61
C ALA A 208 -10.04 18.31 -1.84
N VAL A 209 -10.86 18.98 -2.64
CA VAL A 209 -10.41 19.84 -3.74
C VAL A 209 -10.59 21.27 -3.32
N ILE A 210 -9.53 22.05 -3.39
CA ILE A 210 -9.52 23.43 -2.91
C ILE A 210 -8.90 24.37 -3.94
N SER A 211 -9.54 25.49 -4.19
CA SER A 211 -8.99 26.61 -4.97
C SER A 211 -8.23 27.59 -4.10
N ASP A 212 -8.62 27.65 -2.84
CA ASP A 212 -8.03 28.48 -1.80
C ASP A 212 -8.11 27.74 -0.46
N TYR A 213 -7.47 28.24 0.56
CA TYR A 213 -7.54 27.67 1.92
C TYR A 213 -8.65 28.27 2.77
N MET A 214 -9.78 28.61 2.14
CA MET A 214 -10.99 29.10 2.82
C MET A 214 -11.90 27.94 3.20
N GLY A 215 -12.78 28.19 4.19
CA GLY A 215 -13.72 27.18 4.67
C GLY A 215 -13.16 26.25 5.74
N TYR A 216 -13.78 25.08 5.91
CA TYR A 216 -13.53 24.21 7.05
C TYR A 216 -13.52 22.74 6.67
N MET A 217 -12.61 21.98 7.30
CA MET A 217 -12.72 20.53 7.35
C MET A 217 -13.55 20.11 8.56
N ILE A 218 -14.54 19.29 8.31
CA ILE A 218 -15.36 18.66 9.35
C ILE A 218 -14.93 17.20 9.46
N PHE A 219 -14.57 16.77 10.67
CA PHE A 219 -14.26 15.39 10.99
C PHE A 219 -15.26 14.87 12.01
N VAL A 220 -15.93 13.78 11.69
CA VAL A 220 -16.83 13.10 12.62
C VAL A 220 -16.23 11.75 12.99
N PHE A 221 -16.11 11.51 14.28
CA PHE A 221 -15.47 10.32 14.82
C PHE A 221 -16.52 9.30 15.28
N GLU A 222 -16.16 8.01 15.25
CA GLU A 222 -17.05 6.93 15.69
C GLU A 222 -17.62 7.13 17.09
N ASN A 223 -16.89 7.81 17.99
CA ASN A 223 -17.32 8.10 19.36
C ASN A 223 -18.36 9.23 19.48
N GLY A 224 -18.86 9.76 18.37
CA GLY A 224 -19.87 10.83 18.33
C GLY A 224 -19.33 12.25 18.53
N LYS A 225 -18.01 12.42 18.50
CA LYS A 225 -17.39 13.75 18.49
C LYS A 225 -17.27 14.30 17.07
N LEU A 226 -17.32 15.63 16.98
CA LEU A 226 -17.19 16.38 15.74
C LEU A 226 -16.16 17.49 15.93
N ALA A 227 -15.20 17.55 15.02
CA ALA A 227 -14.21 18.63 14.94
C ALA A 227 -14.44 19.45 13.68
N LYS A 228 -14.51 20.78 13.85
CA LYS A 228 -14.50 21.77 12.77
C LYS A 228 -13.11 22.41 12.78
N VAL A 229 -12.33 22.19 11.73
CA VAL A 229 -10.95 22.68 11.61
C VAL A 229 -10.87 23.68 10.46
N ASP A 230 -10.27 24.83 10.73
CA ASP A 230 -10.06 25.88 9.73
C ASP A 230 -9.16 25.33 8.60
N MET A 231 -9.58 25.48 7.36
CA MET A 231 -8.82 25.02 6.18
C MET A 231 -7.45 25.70 6.09
N ALA A 232 -7.33 26.95 6.54
CA ALA A 232 -6.06 27.68 6.61
C ALA A 232 -4.99 26.93 7.45
N SER A 233 -5.39 26.05 8.37
CA SER A 233 -4.49 25.22 9.18
C SER A 233 -3.69 24.21 8.34
N TYR A 234 -4.14 23.89 7.12
CA TYR A 234 -3.46 23.00 6.18
C TYR A 234 -2.60 23.76 5.17
N ALA A 235 -2.69 25.10 5.13
CA ALA A 235 -1.79 25.91 4.33
C ALA A 235 -0.36 25.82 4.86
N THR A 236 0.61 25.71 3.97
CA THR A 236 2.04 25.65 4.31
C THR A 236 2.80 26.69 3.53
N LYS A 237 3.73 27.37 4.17
CA LYS A 237 4.64 28.35 3.51
C LYS A 237 5.69 27.67 2.63
N THR A 238 5.87 26.38 2.76
CA THR A 238 6.84 25.58 2.02
C THR A 238 6.11 24.47 1.26
N ASN A 239 6.67 24.01 0.15
CA ASN A 239 6.13 22.90 -0.67
C ASN A 239 6.18 21.54 0.09
N ARG A 240 5.61 21.49 1.28
CA ARG A 240 5.47 20.25 2.03
C ARG A 240 4.38 19.41 1.42
N LYS A 241 4.76 18.27 0.84
CA LYS A 241 3.82 17.32 0.24
C LYS A 241 3.04 16.50 1.26
N LYS A 242 3.50 16.40 2.52
CA LYS A 242 2.91 15.58 3.58
C LYS A 242 2.85 16.33 4.90
N LEU A 243 1.69 16.31 5.56
CA LEU A 243 1.48 16.81 6.91
C LEU A 243 0.99 15.67 7.81
N ILE A 244 1.61 15.54 8.96
CA ILE A 244 1.22 14.60 10.02
C ILE A 244 0.20 15.25 10.98
N ASN A 245 -0.52 14.43 11.73
CA ASN A 245 -1.55 14.87 12.67
C ASN A 245 -2.60 15.78 12.00
N ALA A 246 -3.10 15.35 10.83
CA ALA A 246 -4.08 16.09 10.05
C ALA A 246 -5.46 16.11 10.70
N TYR A 247 -5.76 15.15 11.56
CA TYR A 247 -6.92 15.07 12.42
C TYR A 247 -6.60 14.16 13.63
N SER A 248 -7.50 14.09 14.60
CA SER A 248 -7.25 13.35 15.85
C SER A 248 -7.26 11.84 15.67
N ASN A 249 -6.29 11.16 16.26
CA ASN A 249 -6.17 9.70 16.30
C ASN A 249 -6.81 9.03 17.53
N LYS A 250 -7.47 9.80 18.42
CA LYS A 250 -8.04 9.31 19.70
C LYS A 250 -9.31 8.46 19.52
N SER A 251 -9.92 8.49 18.35
CA SER A 251 -11.06 7.66 17.96
C SER A 251 -11.02 7.46 16.45
N PRO A 252 -11.45 6.31 15.93
CA PRO A 252 -11.55 6.10 14.49
C PRO A 252 -12.39 7.21 13.84
N LEU A 253 -11.96 7.65 12.66
CA LEU A 253 -12.70 8.57 11.84
C LEU A 253 -13.89 7.84 11.22
N ALA A 254 -15.11 8.35 11.43
CA ALA A 254 -16.27 7.82 10.74
C ALA A 254 -16.38 8.40 9.33
N GLN A 255 -16.24 9.72 9.21
CA GLN A 255 -16.26 10.42 7.94
C GLN A 255 -15.67 11.83 8.04
N ALA A 256 -15.20 12.36 6.91
CA ALA A 256 -14.76 13.74 6.77
C ALA A 256 -15.50 14.42 5.62
N ILE A 257 -15.65 15.74 5.69
CA ILE A 257 -16.21 16.55 4.62
C ILE A 257 -15.60 17.95 4.65
N TYR A 258 -15.32 18.48 3.46
CA TYR A 258 -14.93 19.87 3.27
C TYR A 258 -16.16 20.74 3.00
N ILE A 259 -16.27 21.88 3.67
CA ILE A 259 -17.32 22.87 3.46
C ILE A 259 -16.71 24.26 3.28
N LYS A 260 -17.15 25.00 2.29
CA LYS A 260 -16.72 26.40 2.08
C LYS A 260 -17.40 27.35 3.05
N GLU A 261 -18.68 27.13 3.31
CA GLU A 261 -19.53 27.96 4.19
C GLU A 261 -20.23 27.05 5.18
N ASP A 262 -20.73 27.68 6.26
CA ASP A 262 -21.49 26.95 7.25
C ASP A 262 -22.78 26.39 6.67
N THR A 263 -23.06 25.13 6.97
CA THR A 263 -24.17 24.36 6.44
C THR A 263 -24.77 23.45 7.51
N GLU A 264 -25.90 22.84 7.21
CA GLU A 264 -26.53 21.82 8.04
C GLU A 264 -26.01 20.45 7.64
N LEU A 265 -25.59 19.64 8.61
CA LEU A 265 -25.07 18.29 8.43
C LEU A 265 -25.96 17.29 9.15
N VAL A 266 -26.16 16.13 8.53
CA VAL A 266 -26.85 14.99 9.13
C VAL A 266 -25.80 13.96 9.56
N ILE A 267 -25.81 13.59 10.84
CA ILE A 267 -24.94 12.57 11.42
C ILE A 267 -25.82 11.38 11.80
N CYS A 268 -25.50 10.20 11.24
CA CYS A 268 -26.25 8.98 11.52
C CYS A 268 -25.42 8.03 12.40
N SER A 269 -26.10 7.36 13.34
CA SER A 269 -25.48 6.37 14.21
C SER A 269 -25.95 4.95 13.89
N SER A 270 -25.19 3.96 14.30
CA SER A 270 -25.52 2.52 14.16
C SER A 270 -26.79 2.11 14.94
N SER A 271 -27.32 2.97 15.82
CA SER A 271 -28.59 2.78 16.53
C SER A 271 -29.80 3.35 15.79
N GLY A 272 -29.64 3.83 14.54
CA GLY A 272 -30.69 4.48 13.77
C GLY A 272 -31.03 5.91 14.22
N ARG A 273 -30.25 6.48 15.17
CA ARG A 273 -30.42 7.88 15.57
C ARG A 273 -29.75 8.79 14.56
N MET A 274 -30.43 9.84 14.17
CA MET A 274 -29.94 10.91 13.32
C MET A 274 -29.89 12.21 14.11
N LEU A 275 -28.89 13.04 13.81
CA LEU A 275 -28.70 14.35 14.40
C LEU A 275 -28.47 15.38 13.29
N LEU A 276 -29.32 16.38 13.22
CA LEU A 276 -29.09 17.53 12.35
C LEU A 276 -28.27 18.57 13.15
N VAL A 277 -27.16 19.00 12.59
CA VAL A 277 -26.22 19.94 13.21
C VAL A 277 -25.92 21.08 12.24
N ASN A 278 -26.16 22.31 12.69
CA ASN A 278 -25.68 23.49 11.97
C ASN A 278 -24.22 23.75 12.33
N THR A 279 -23.33 23.74 11.33
CA THR A 279 -21.89 23.94 11.54
C THR A 279 -21.52 25.33 12.02
N GLY A 280 -22.40 26.36 11.79
CA GLY A 280 -22.23 27.70 12.31
C GLY A 280 -22.29 27.79 13.84
N ALA A 281 -22.94 26.82 14.49
CA ALA A 281 -22.96 26.73 15.95
C ALA A 281 -21.65 26.16 16.54
N ILE A 282 -20.72 25.69 15.70
CA ILE A 282 -19.46 25.04 16.11
C ILE A 282 -18.29 25.98 15.82
N LEU A 283 -17.58 26.37 16.88
CA LEU A 283 -16.40 27.20 16.75
C LEU A 283 -15.27 26.45 16.03
N PRO A 284 -14.69 27.00 14.95
CA PRO A 284 -13.60 26.40 14.25
C PRO A 284 -12.34 26.37 15.13
N LYS A 285 -11.50 25.35 14.91
CA LYS A 285 -10.22 25.18 15.58
C LYS A 285 -9.09 25.30 14.57
N THR A 286 -8.02 25.95 14.98
CA THR A 286 -6.76 26.01 14.23
C THR A 286 -5.87 24.79 14.50
N THR A 287 -6.11 24.08 15.61
CA THR A 287 -5.40 22.84 15.95
C THR A 287 -6.01 21.66 15.19
N LYS A 288 -5.25 21.05 14.29
CA LYS A 288 -5.71 19.96 13.41
C LYS A 288 -6.10 18.69 14.15
N ASP A 289 -5.30 18.26 15.14
CA ASP A 289 -5.47 17.00 15.89
C ASP A 289 -6.53 17.05 17.01
N THR A 290 -7.42 18.03 16.95
CA THR A 290 -8.51 18.18 17.92
C THR A 290 -9.62 17.15 17.70
N GLN A 291 -10.20 16.64 18.79
CA GLN A 291 -11.45 15.87 18.72
C GLN A 291 -12.72 16.72 18.62
N GLY A 292 -12.60 18.03 18.81
CA GLY A 292 -13.73 18.96 18.78
C GLY A 292 -14.69 18.78 19.94
N ILE A 293 -15.98 18.84 19.63
CA ILE A 293 -17.10 18.80 20.60
C ILE A 293 -17.80 17.43 20.59
N SER A 294 -18.54 17.12 21.64
CA SER A 294 -19.43 15.96 21.67
C SER A 294 -20.74 16.33 20.96
N ALA A 295 -20.86 15.96 19.70
CA ALA A 295 -22.08 16.22 18.92
C ALA A 295 -23.18 15.23 19.28
N MET A 296 -22.86 13.93 19.33
CA MET A 296 -23.82 12.87 19.63
C MET A 296 -23.34 12.02 20.82
N LYS A 297 -24.13 11.94 21.87
CA LYS A 297 -23.86 11.01 22.98
C LYS A 297 -24.30 9.62 22.60
N LEU A 298 -23.36 8.68 22.51
CA LEU A 298 -23.57 7.29 22.12
C LEU A 298 -23.32 6.34 23.31
N LYS A 299 -24.02 5.21 23.33
CA LYS A 299 -23.69 4.09 24.21
C LYS A 299 -22.43 3.40 23.70
N LYS A 300 -21.68 2.68 24.57
CA LYS A 300 -20.43 2.02 24.20
C LYS A 300 -20.52 1.03 23.01
N THR A 301 -21.72 0.52 22.74
CA THR A 301 -21.97 -0.44 21.65
C THR A 301 -22.37 0.22 20.32
N HIS A 302 -22.55 1.54 20.31
CA HIS A 302 -23.00 2.28 19.13
C HIS A 302 -21.93 3.27 18.67
N LYS A 303 -21.86 3.46 17.36
CA LYS A 303 -20.91 4.36 16.72
C LYS A 303 -21.59 5.22 15.66
N VAL A 304 -20.96 6.32 15.29
CA VAL A 304 -21.34 7.08 14.10
C VAL A 304 -20.97 6.26 12.87
N VAL A 305 -21.87 6.25 11.88
CA VAL A 305 -21.73 5.45 10.64
C VAL A 305 -21.58 6.33 9.42
N SER A 306 -22.31 7.47 9.36
CA SER A 306 -22.28 8.34 8.19
C SER A 306 -22.51 9.82 8.55
N LEU A 307 -22.04 10.65 7.64
CA LEU A 307 -22.18 12.10 7.64
C LEU A 307 -22.50 12.55 6.22
N HIS A 308 -23.49 13.44 6.05
CA HIS A 308 -23.74 14.10 4.77
C HIS A 308 -24.33 15.50 4.97
N ILE A 309 -24.27 16.30 3.91
CA ILE A 309 -24.90 17.63 3.92
C ILE A 309 -26.43 17.43 3.82
N TYR A 310 -27.16 18.10 4.69
CA TYR A 310 -28.61 18.08 4.67
C TYR A 310 -29.15 18.67 3.35
N GLN A 311 -30.09 17.95 2.75
CA GLN A 311 -30.83 18.43 1.59
C GLN A 311 -32.27 18.83 2.01
N GLU A 312 -32.72 19.96 1.51
CA GLU A 312 -34.06 20.45 1.84
C GLU A 312 -35.13 19.44 1.41
N GLY A 313 -36.00 19.05 2.36
CA GLY A 313 -37.01 18.00 2.12
C GLY A 313 -36.61 16.58 2.45
N GLU A 314 -35.35 16.33 2.87
CA GLU A 314 -34.86 15.01 3.26
C GLU A 314 -35.58 14.44 4.50
N PHE A 315 -36.00 15.33 5.41
CA PHE A 315 -36.82 15.01 6.60
C PHE A 315 -37.95 16.00 6.77
N GLU A 316 -39.12 15.51 7.17
CA GLU A 316 -40.16 16.40 7.77
C GLU A 316 -39.61 16.87 9.12
N LYS A 317 -39.59 18.19 9.32
CA LYS A 317 -39.14 18.83 10.56
C LYS A 317 -40.12 18.61 11.68
#